data_90d48f0e7b9173b5ae5f3b4f34c41891
#
_entry.id   90d48f0e7b9173b5ae5f3b4f34c41891
#
_cell.length_a   1.000
_cell.length_b   1.000
_cell.length_c   1.000
_cell.angle_alpha   90.00
_cell.angle_beta   90.00
_cell.angle_gamma   90.00
#
_symmetry.space_group_name_H-M   'P 1'
#
loop_
_entity.id
_entity.type
_entity.pdbx_description
1 polymer ?
#
loop_
_entity_poly.entity_id
_entity_poly.type
_entity_poly.pdbx_seq_one_letter_code
_entity_poly.pdbx_strand_id
1 'polypeptide(L)'
;MEKPGVKSIRVLTTLTFIGSAIQFVSALWTFFAAKNNYAMAQAQVADLEKAKIPPALRSIIGDPKDMIETATRGYENRIPIVILSVVAAALCFYGALQMRQMKKQGFPYYVIGELLPILISALFLGFTSMTGLGMVFATVVYVLFIILYGVRVKWMS
;
A
#
# COMPACT_ATOMS: atom_id res chain seq x y z
N MET A 1 -27.27 14.82 -21.32
CA MET A 1 -26.50 13.54 -21.29
C MET A 1 -25.09 13.82 -20.76
N GLU A 2 -24.71 13.22 -19.61
CA GLU A 2 -23.34 13.34 -19.10
C GLU A 2 -22.35 12.64 -20.05
N LYS A 3 -21.22 13.31 -20.34
CA LYS A 3 -20.17 12.69 -21.17
C LYS A 3 -19.71 11.37 -20.54
N PRO A 4 -19.56 10.28 -21.29
CA PRO A 4 -19.25 8.94 -20.74
C PRO A 4 -17.98 8.91 -19.88
N GLY A 5 -17.02 9.82 -20.13
CA GLY A 5 -15.80 9.97 -19.31
C GLY A 5 -16.05 10.49 -17.90
N VAL A 6 -17.02 11.37 -17.69
CA VAL A 6 -17.32 11.98 -16.38
C VAL A 6 -17.85 10.95 -15.39
N LYS A 7 -18.75 10.08 -15.85
CA LYS A 7 -19.33 9.01 -15.02
C LYS A 7 -18.26 8.02 -14.55
N SER A 8 -17.34 7.64 -15.42
CA SER A 8 -16.23 6.74 -15.08
C SER A 8 -15.26 7.37 -14.08
N ILE A 9 -14.96 8.68 -14.20
CA ILE A 9 -14.09 9.39 -13.26
C ILE A 9 -14.74 9.45 -11.88
N ARG A 10 -16.04 9.70 -11.79
CA ARG A 10 -16.77 9.71 -10.51
C ARG A 10 -16.71 8.36 -9.80
N VAL A 11 -16.88 7.25 -10.52
CA VAL A 11 -16.75 5.90 -9.95
C VAL A 11 -15.33 5.65 -9.44
N LEU A 12 -14.31 5.93 -10.26
CA LEU A 12 -12.91 5.75 -9.88
C LEU A 12 -12.54 6.59 -8.65
N THR A 13 -12.91 7.88 -8.62
CA THR A 13 -12.62 8.74 -7.47
C THR A 13 -13.33 8.30 -6.20
N THR A 14 -14.54 7.76 -6.31
CA THR A 14 -15.24 7.19 -5.15
C THR A 14 -14.51 5.95 -4.61
N LEU A 15 -14.05 5.06 -5.48
CA LEU A 15 -13.23 3.91 -5.08
C LEU A 15 -11.91 4.35 -4.44
N THR A 16 -11.26 5.37 -5.00
CA THR A 16 -10.03 5.93 -4.41
C THR A 16 -10.28 6.55 -3.04
N PHE A 17 -11.40 7.24 -2.82
CA PHE A 17 -11.73 7.77 -1.48
C PHE A 17 -11.90 6.66 -0.44
N ILE A 18 -12.57 5.57 -0.82
CA ILE A 18 -12.71 4.40 0.05
C ILE A 18 -11.32 3.79 0.30
N GLY A 19 -10.52 3.59 -0.73
CA GLY A 19 -9.15 3.07 -0.63
C GLY A 19 -8.26 3.92 0.26
N SER A 20 -8.26 5.25 0.06
CA SER A 20 -7.47 6.20 0.89
C SER A 20 -7.91 6.21 2.35
N ALA A 21 -9.22 6.08 2.61
CA ALA A 21 -9.72 5.97 3.98
C ALA A 21 -9.27 4.67 4.65
N ILE A 22 -9.35 3.55 3.95
CA ILE A 22 -8.85 2.26 4.43
C ILE A 22 -7.34 2.33 4.67
N GLN A 23 -6.57 2.90 3.75
CA GLN A 23 -5.13 3.08 3.88
C GLN A 23 -4.76 3.92 5.11
N PHE A 24 -5.48 5.02 5.34
CA PHE A 24 -5.27 5.88 6.51
C PHE A 24 -5.54 5.12 7.81
N VAL A 25 -6.67 4.43 7.92
CA VAL A 25 -7.02 3.63 9.09
C VAL A 25 -6.00 2.50 9.31
N SER A 26 -5.58 1.82 8.23
CA SER A 26 -4.58 0.77 8.29
C SER A 26 -3.22 1.28 8.75
N ALA A 27 -2.79 2.47 8.31
CA ALA A 27 -1.54 3.09 8.75
C ALA A 27 -1.55 3.36 10.25
N LEU A 28 -2.64 3.91 10.78
CA LEU A 28 -2.80 4.13 12.22
C LEU A 28 -2.85 2.81 13.00
N TRP A 29 -3.62 1.85 12.50
CA TRP A 29 -3.70 0.52 13.12
C TRP A 29 -2.34 -0.16 13.20
N THR A 30 -1.60 -0.16 12.10
CA THR A 30 -0.24 -0.73 12.04
C THR A 30 0.70 -0.06 13.03
N PHE A 31 0.60 1.25 13.20
CA PHE A 31 1.40 1.98 14.19
C PHE A 31 1.09 1.55 15.63
N PHE A 32 -0.19 1.52 16.00
CA PHE A 32 -0.60 1.12 17.36
C PHE A 32 -0.35 -0.36 17.62
N ALA A 33 -0.55 -1.21 16.63
CA ALA A 33 -0.34 -2.64 16.72
C ALA A 33 1.12 -3.08 16.51
N ALA A 34 2.05 -2.16 16.20
CA ALA A 34 3.43 -2.48 15.82
C ALA A 34 4.15 -3.39 16.83
N LYS A 35 3.99 -3.11 18.14
CA LYS A 35 4.56 -3.95 19.22
C LYS A 35 3.97 -5.36 19.21
N ASN A 36 2.66 -5.47 19.09
CA ASN A 36 1.96 -6.76 19.06
C ASN A 36 2.31 -7.54 17.80
N ASN A 37 2.37 -6.88 16.64
CA ASN A 37 2.75 -7.50 15.37
C ASN A 37 4.18 -8.05 15.43
N TYR A 38 5.11 -7.32 16.06
CA TYR A 38 6.48 -7.80 16.28
C TYR A 38 6.51 -9.04 17.17
N ALA A 39 5.81 -9.01 18.31
CA ALA A 39 5.73 -10.15 19.22
C ALA A 39 5.07 -11.38 18.56
N MET A 40 4.04 -11.17 17.76
CA MET A 40 3.38 -12.24 17.01
C MET A 40 4.30 -12.84 15.93
N ALA A 41 5.08 -12.01 15.23
CA ALA A 41 6.06 -12.49 14.27
C ALA A 41 7.13 -13.36 14.92
N GLN A 42 7.63 -12.99 16.10
CA GLN A 42 8.59 -13.80 16.87
C GLN A 42 7.97 -15.16 17.28
N ALA A 43 6.75 -15.15 17.78
CA ALA A 43 6.06 -16.39 18.16
C ALA A 43 5.84 -17.32 16.95
N GLN A 44 5.37 -16.75 15.83
CA GLN A 44 5.15 -17.48 14.58
C GLN A 44 6.42 -18.14 14.06
N VAL A 45 7.54 -17.40 14.09
CA VAL A 45 8.82 -17.95 13.63
C VAL A 45 9.30 -19.06 14.54
N ALA A 46 9.18 -18.92 15.87
CA ALA A 46 9.51 -19.98 16.81
C ALA A 46 8.70 -21.26 16.58
N ASP A 47 7.42 -21.14 16.21
CA ASP A 47 6.57 -22.28 15.87
C ASP A 47 6.92 -22.90 14.51
N LEU A 48 7.27 -22.07 13.50
CA LEU A 48 7.73 -22.54 12.20
C LEU A 48 9.07 -23.29 12.28
N GLU A 49 9.98 -22.85 13.15
CA GLU A 49 11.24 -23.55 13.40
C GLU A 49 11.04 -24.92 14.06
N LYS A 50 10.12 -25.02 15.02
CA LYS A 50 9.74 -26.27 15.67
C LYS A 50 9.06 -27.25 14.72
N ALA A 51 8.25 -26.76 13.80
CA ALA A 51 7.45 -27.56 12.88
C ALA A 51 8.27 -28.24 11.75
N LYS A 52 9.61 -28.02 11.66
CA LYS A 52 10.49 -28.60 10.62
C LYS A 52 9.91 -28.55 9.21
N ILE A 53 9.43 -27.38 8.80
CA ILE A 53 8.73 -27.19 7.52
C ILE A 53 9.63 -27.57 6.34
N PRO A 54 9.12 -28.34 5.35
CA PRO A 54 9.86 -28.69 4.15
C PRO A 54 10.32 -27.46 3.36
N PRO A 55 11.49 -27.51 2.70
CA PRO A 55 12.03 -26.37 1.94
C PRO A 55 11.07 -25.82 0.88
N ALA A 56 10.27 -26.68 0.27
CA ALA A 56 9.28 -26.30 -0.74
C ALA A 56 8.15 -25.40 -0.19
N LEU A 57 7.77 -25.59 1.08
CA LEU A 57 6.78 -24.74 1.73
C LEU A 57 7.38 -23.40 2.23
N ARG A 58 8.68 -23.37 2.55
CA ARG A 58 9.38 -22.13 2.92
C ARG A 58 9.39 -21.11 1.78
N SER A 59 9.49 -21.57 0.53
CA SER A 59 9.45 -20.66 -0.63
C SER A 59 8.09 -19.97 -0.82
N ILE A 60 7.01 -20.54 -0.26
CA ILE A 60 5.65 -19.97 -0.33
C ILE A 60 5.33 -19.11 0.89
N ILE A 61 5.76 -19.58 2.08
CA ILE A 61 5.45 -18.90 3.36
C ILE A 61 6.44 -17.76 3.63
N GLY A 62 7.65 -17.82 3.10
CA GLY A 62 8.77 -16.92 3.37
C GLY A 62 9.78 -17.54 4.34
N ASP A 63 11.01 -17.06 4.29
CA ASP A 63 12.05 -17.49 5.25
C ASP A 63 11.72 -16.88 6.63
N PRO A 64 11.74 -17.69 7.71
CA PRO A 64 11.55 -17.20 9.07
C PRO A 64 12.46 -16.02 9.44
N LYS A 65 13.69 -15.99 8.91
CA LYS A 65 14.64 -14.88 9.14
C LYS A 65 14.15 -13.58 8.51
N ASP A 66 13.63 -13.65 7.28
CA ASP A 66 13.12 -12.49 6.57
C ASP A 66 11.85 -11.94 7.24
N MET A 67 11.03 -12.82 7.81
CA MET A 67 9.84 -12.42 8.56
C MET A 67 10.20 -11.64 9.83
N ILE A 68 11.18 -12.12 10.62
CA ILE A 68 11.66 -11.41 11.80
C ILE A 68 12.32 -10.10 11.41
N GLU A 69 13.17 -10.09 10.39
CA GLU A 69 13.86 -8.89 9.94
C GLU A 69 12.86 -7.82 9.49
N THR A 70 11.86 -8.19 8.69
CA THR A 70 10.80 -7.27 8.24
C THR A 70 9.99 -6.74 9.42
N ALA A 71 9.63 -7.59 10.38
CA ALA A 71 8.90 -7.18 11.57
C ALA A 71 9.72 -6.25 12.48
N THR A 72 11.02 -6.53 12.64
CA THR A 72 11.95 -5.69 13.40
C THR A 72 12.09 -4.32 12.77
N ARG A 73 12.38 -4.27 11.47
CA ARG A 73 12.49 -3.01 10.71
C ARG A 73 11.20 -2.21 10.75
N GLY A 74 10.04 -2.89 10.64
CA GLY A 74 8.72 -2.26 10.75
C GLY A 74 8.46 -1.65 12.13
N TYR A 75 8.91 -2.32 13.20
CA TYR A 75 8.78 -1.82 14.56
C TYR A 75 9.74 -0.65 14.85
N GLU A 76 10.99 -0.75 14.44
CA GLU A 76 12.01 0.29 14.63
C GLU A 76 11.66 1.56 13.84
N ASN A 77 11.19 1.41 12.61
CA ASN A 77 10.86 2.52 11.72
C ASN A 77 9.37 2.88 11.71
N ARG A 78 8.58 2.47 12.73
CA ARG A 78 7.13 2.69 12.76
C ARG A 78 6.73 4.17 12.63
N ILE A 79 7.51 5.09 13.19
CA ILE A 79 7.22 6.53 13.15
C ILE A 79 7.33 7.08 11.72
N PRO A 80 8.49 6.97 11.02
CA PRO A 80 8.58 7.44 9.64
C PRO A 80 7.61 6.70 8.70
N ILE A 81 7.38 5.40 8.91
CA ILE A 81 6.41 4.63 8.11
C ILE A 81 5.01 5.19 8.24
N VAL A 82 4.51 5.46 9.46
CA VAL A 82 3.15 5.99 9.64
C VAL A 82 3.03 7.40 9.09
N ILE A 83 4.01 8.27 9.29
CA ILE A 83 3.98 9.65 8.77
C ILE A 83 3.90 9.63 7.25
N LEU A 84 4.78 8.87 6.59
CA LEU A 84 4.79 8.77 5.12
C LEU A 84 3.52 8.09 4.58
N SER A 85 2.97 7.10 5.29
CA SER A 85 1.71 6.44 4.91
C SER A 85 0.52 7.39 5.00
N VAL A 86 0.48 8.24 6.03
CA VAL A 86 -0.56 9.28 6.16
C VAL A 86 -0.42 10.33 5.05
N VAL A 87 0.81 10.73 4.72
CA VAL A 87 1.08 11.65 3.58
C VAL A 87 0.64 11.00 2.27
N ALA A 88 0.95 9.72 2.05
CA ALA A 88 0.52 8.99 0.87
C ALA A 88 -1.02 8.97 0.73
N ALA A 89 -1.73 8.62 1.81
CA ALA A 89 -3.19 8.62 1.83
C ALA A 89 -3.78 10.02 1.55
N ALA A 90 -3.19 11.07 2.13
CA ALA A 90 -3.60 12.45 1.89
C ALA A 90 -3.38 12.88 0.43
N LEU A 91 -2.26 12.49 -0.18
CA LEU A 91 -1.97 12.77 -1.60
C LEU A 91 -2.93 12.04 -2.53
N CYS A 92 -3.23 10.76 -2.27
CA CYS A 92 -4.23 10.00 -3.03
C CYS A 92 -5.62 10.66 -2.92
N PHE A 93 -6.02 11.03 -1.70
CA PHE A 93 -7.30 11.69 -1.46
C PHE A 93 -7.38 13.05 -2.17
N TYR A 94 -6.36 13.89 -2.02
CA TYR A 94 -6.30 15.20 -2.66
C TYR A 94 -6.27 15.09 -4.18
N GLY A 95 -5.46 14.17 -4.71
CA GLY A 95 -5.40 13.89 -6.15
C GLY A 95 -6.76 13.46 -6.70
N ALA A 96 -7.44 12.52 -6.02
CA ALA A 96 -8.78 12.09 -6.39
C ALA A 96 -9.82 13.23 -6.32
N LEU A 97 -9.72 14.12 -5.32
CA LEU A 97 -10.60 15.28 -5.20
C LEU A 97 -10.43 16.24 -6.39
N GLN A 98 -9.20 16.55 -6.78
CA GLN A 98 -8.90 17.38 -7.94
C GLN A 98 -9.40 16.74 -9.24
N MET A 99 -9.18 15.43 -9.42
CA MET A 99 -9.66 14.70 -10.61
C MET A 99 -11.19 14.61 -10.65
N ARG A 100 -11.86 14.55 -9.49
CA ARG A 100 -13.33 14.64 -9.42
C ARG A 100 -13.86 16.00 -9.89
N GLN A 101 -13.07 17.05 -9.72
CA GLN A 101 -13.33 18.40 -10.24
C GLN A 101 -12.89 18.56 -11.72
N MET A 102 -12.53 17.48 -12.39
CA MET A 102 -12.04 17.46 -13.76
C MET A 102 -10.70 18.19 -14.00
N LYS A 103 -9.89 18.37 -12.95
CA LYS A 103 -8.58 19.02 -13.03
C LYS A 103 -7.48 18.01 -13.27
N LYS A 104 -6.71 18.15 -14.36
CA LYS A 104 -5.56 17.29 -14.70
C LYS A 104 -4.47 17.27 -13.63
N GLN A 105 -4.32 18.38 -12.91
CA GLN A 105 -3.31 18.52 -11.85
C GLN A 105 -3.47 17.49 -10.71
N GLY A 106 -4.66 16.91 -10.53
CA GLY A 106 -4.89 15.86 -9.55
C GLY A 106 -4.14 14.56 -9.84
N PHE A 107 -3.90 14.25 -11.11
CA PHE A 107 -3.28 12.99 -11.51
C PHE A 107 -1.86 12.80 -10.97
N PRO A 108 -0.91 13.75 -11.09
CA PRO A 108 0.43 13.57 -10.52
C PRO A 108 0.42 13.41 -9.00
N TYR A 109 -0.44 14.13 -8.27
CA TYR A 109 -0.56 13.94 -6.81
C TYR A 109 -1.03 12.53 -6.47
N TYR A 110 -1.99 12.02 -7.21
CA TYR A 110 -2.49 10.66 -7.05
C TYR A 110 -1.40 9.62 -7.32
N VAL A 111 -0.66 9.76 -8.44
CA VAL A 111 0.44 8.84 -8.79
C VAL A 111 1.53 8.81 -7.72
N ILE A 112 1.92 9.98 -7.21
CA ILE A 112 2.91 10.07 -6.12
C ILE A 112 2.38 9.37 -4.87
N GLY A 113 1.11 9.59 -4.51
CA GLY A 113 0.48 8.94 -3.36
C GLY A 113 0.43 7.42 -3.46
N GLU A 114 0.15 6.89 -4.66
CA GLU A 114 0.12 5.43 -4.91
C GLU A 114 1.51 4.78 -4.93
N LEU A 115 2.54 5.52 -5.36
CA LEU A 115 3.92 5.00 -5.39
C LEU A 115 4.61 5.06 -4.03
N LEU A 116 4.21 5.98 -3.15
CA LEU A 116 4.80 6.15 -1.82
C LEU A 116 4.80 4.87 -0.97
N PRO A 117 3.73 4.07 -0.86
CA PRO A 117 3.74 2.82 -0.10
C PRO A 117 4.78 1.82 -0.61
N ILE A 118 5.01 1.76 -1.92
CA ILE A 118 6.03 0.90 -2.53
C ILE A 118 7.42 1.39 -2.11
N LEU A 119 7.67 2.69 -2.17
CA LEU A 119 8.93 3.30 -1.72
C LEU A 119 9.16 3.09 -0.23
N ILE A 120 8.15 3.25 0.60
CA ILE A 120 8.21 3.00 2.04
C ILE A 120 8.61 1.55 2.31
N SER A 121 7.98 0.60 1.62
CA SER A 121 8.30 -0.82 1.78
C SER A 121 9.74 -1.12 1.36
N ALA A 122 10.20 -0.59 0.23
CA ALA A 122 11.57 -0.79 -0.24
C ALA A 122 12.62 -0.20 0.72
N LEU A 123 12.38 1.00 1.24
CA LEU A 123 13.35 1.74 2.06
C LEU A 123 13.39 1.25 3.51
N PHE A 124 12.23 1.00 4.11
CA PHE A 124 12.13 0.72 5.55
C PHE A 124 11.95 -0.76 5.88
N LEU A 125 11.25 -1.53 5.04
CA LEU A 125 10.99 -2.94 5.29
C LEU A 125 11.98 -3.87 4.57
N GLY A 126 12.63 -3.37 3.52
CA GLY A 126 13.55 -4.13 2.68
C GLY A 126 12.86 -4.80 1.49
N PHE A 127 13.67 -5.20 0.50
CA PHE A 127 13.16 -5.80 -0.74
C PHE A 127 12.48 -7.15 -0.54
N THR A 128 12.83 -7.90 0.49
CA THR A 128 12.19 -9.18 0.83
C THR A 128 10.70 -9.01 1.16
N SER A 129 10.31 -7.88 1.76
CA SER A 129 8.89 -7.58 2.02
C SER A 129 8.07 -7.38 0.74
N MET A 130 8.72 -7.02 -0.37
CA MET A 130 8.05 -6.77 -1.66
C MET A 130 7.69 -8.06 -2.41
N THR A 131 8.32 -9.18 -2.07
CA THR A 131 8.06 -10.50 -2.72
C THR A 131 6.85 -11.22 -2.13
N GLY A 132 6.31 -10.74 -1.03
CA GLY A 132 5.09 -11.30 -0.43
C GLY A 132 3.87 -11.14 -1.34
N LEU A 133 3.05 -12.20 -1.44
CA LEU A 133 1.85 -12.25 -2.29
C LEU A 133 0.94 -11.02 -2.10
N GLY A 134 0.78 -10.54 -0.88
CA GLY A 134 -0.03 -9.36 -0.58
C GLY A 134 0.52 -8.08 -1.20
N MET A 135 1.85 -7.91 -1.18
CA MET A 135 2.50 -6.73 -1.74
C MET A 135 2.50 -6.75 -3.28
N VAL A 136 2.70 -7.92 -3.87
CA VAL A 136 2.58 -8.11 -5.33
C VAL A 136 1.17 -7.76 -5.79
N PHE A 137 0.15 -8.28 -5.09
CA PHE A 137 -1.25 -7.97 -5.40
C PHE A 137 -1.55 -6.47 -5.25
N ALA A 138 -1.12 -5.83 -4.17
CA ALA A 138 -1.29 -4.39 -3.95
C ALA A 138 -0.62 -3.57 -5.07
N THR A 139 0.60 -3.93 -5.46
CA THR A 139 1.33 -3.25 -6.55
C THR A 139 0.56 -3.36 -7.87
N VAL A 140 0.02 -4.54 -8.21
CA VAL A 140 -0.80 -4.72 -9.41
C VAL A 140 -2.04 -3.82 -9.37
N VAL A 141 -2.71 -3.73 -8.23
CA VAL A 141 -3.88 -2.85 -8.05
C VAL A 141 -3.49 -1.38 -8.24
N TYR A 142 -2.39 -0.92 -7.64
CA TYR A 142 -1.90 0.45 -7.78
C TYR A 142 -1.60 0.80 -9.24
N VAL A 143 -0.87 -0.06 -9.95
CA VAL A 143 -0.55 0.13 -11.39
C VAL A 143 -1.83 0.16 -12.23
N LEU A 144 -2.77 -0.74 -11.96
CA LEU A 144 -4.06 -0.78 -12.66
C LEU A 144 -4.85 0.53 -12.50
N PHE A 145 -4.92 1.07 -11.28
CA PHE A 145 -5.60 2.34 -11.03
C PHE A 145 -4.88 3.52 -11.70
N ILE A 146 -3.54 3.56 -11.67
CA ILE A 146 -2.74 4.58 -12.37
C ILE A 146 -3.07 4.56 -13.88
N ILE A 147 -3.11 3.38 -14.50
CA ILE A 147 -3.45 3.22 -15.92
C ILE A 147 -4.90 3.68 -16.18
N LEU A 148 -5.84 3.25 -15.33
CA LEU A 148 -7.25 3.62 -15.47
C LEU A 148 -7.48 5.14 -15.39
N TYR A 149 -6.77 5.83 -14.52
CA TYR A 149 -6.81 7.29 -14.47
C TYR A 149 -6.06 7.93 -15.64
N GLY A 150 -4.88 7.42 -15.99
CA GLY A 150 -4.06 7.93 -17.09
C GLY A 150 -4.81 7.98 -18.42
N VAL A 151 -5.57 6.92 -18.74
CA VAL A 151 -6.41 6.90 -19.95
C VAL A 151 -7.51 7.97 -19.92
N ARG A 152 -7.94 8.38 -18.71
CA ARG A 152 -9.04 9.34 -18.54
C ARG A 152 -8.59 10.79 -18.34
N VAL A 153 -7.31 11.03 -18.07
CA VAL A 153 -6.74 12.39 -17.94
C VAL A 153 -7.01 13.24 -19.18
N LYS A 154 -7.04 12.63 -20.37
CA LYS A 154 -7.37 13.34 -21.63
C LYS A 154 -8.75 14.00 -21.65
N TRP A 155 -9.69 13.56 -20.79
CA TRP A 155 -11.06 14.10 -20.68
C TRP A 155 -11.18 15.20 -19.62
N MET A 156 -10.09 15.50 -18.90
CA MET A 156 -10.01 16.54 -17.88
C MET A 156 -9.47 17.85 -18.50
N SER A 157 -9.74 18.96 -17.87
CA SER A 157 -9.26 20.30 -18.29
C SER A 157 -7.98 20.71 -17.52
#